data_cb6b2120580504b6eab502d114977a21
#
_entry.id   cb6b2120580504b6eab502d114977a21
#
_cell.length_a   1.000
_cell.length_b   1.000
_cell.length_c   1.000
_cell.angle_alpha   90.00
_cell.angle_beta   90.00
_cell.angle_gamma   90.00
#
_symmetry.space_group_name_H-M   'P 1'
#
loop_
_entity.id
_entity.type
_entity.pdbx_description
1 polymer ?
#
loop_
_entity_poly.entity_id
_entity_poly.type
_entity_poly.pdbx_seq_one_letter_code
_entity_poly.pdbx_strand_id
1 'polypeptide(L)'
;MKATFYLLLTLFAIKLNAQVGINTQTPETTFDVVGKPNDTSHYDGIIPPRITGDQLANKFYTQSKKGAVVFATAPASNLSGQVINISEVGMYYFDGNV
;
A
#
# COMPACT_ATOMS: atom_id res chain seq x y z
N MET A 1 -4.05 44.08 12.06
CA MET A 1 -4.14 43.39 10.77
C MET A 1 -3.18 42.21 10.62
N LYS A 2 -1.92 42.32 11.05
CA LYS A 2 -0.97 41.18 11.03
C LYS A 2 -1.42 40.02 11.91
N ALA A 3 -1.99 40.29 13.10
CA ALA A 3 -2.48 39.24 14.01
C ALA A 3 -3.67 38.44 13.43
N THR A 4 -4.56 39.10 12.66
CA THR A 4 -5.70 38.47 12.00
C THR A 4 -5.22 37.53 10.87
N PHE A 5 -4.18 37.91 10.14
CA PHE A 5 -3.59 37.12 9.08
C PHE A 5 -2.94 35.82 9.64
N TYR A 6 -2.19 35.95 10.76
CA TYR A 6 -1.59 34.78 11.43
C TYR A 6 -2.65 33.85 12.02
N LEU A 7 -3.74 34.34 12.54
CA LEU A 7 -4.85 33.57 13.06
C LEU A 7 -5.53 32.79 11.94
N LEU A 8 -5.76 33.37 10.78
CA LEU A 8 -6.31 32.70 9.60
C LEU A 8 -5.38 31.61 9.08
N LEU A 9 -4.07 31.86 9.05
CA LEU A 9 -3.07 30.89 8.63
C LEU A 9 -3.03 29.68 9.57
N THR A 10 -3.13 29.93 10.89
CA THR A 10 -3.15 28.88 11.92
C THR A 10 -4.42 28.02 11.83
N LEU A 11 -5.57 28.63 11.53
CA LEU A 11 -6.84 27.91 11.35
C LEU A 11 -6.82 27.00 10.11
N PHE A 12 -6.10 27.38 9.06
CA PHE A 12 -5.91 26.53 7.87
C PHE A 12 -5.02 25.29 8.14
N ALA A 13 -4.13 25.37 9.13
CA ALA A 13 -3.18 24.30 9.43
C ALA A 13 -3.76 23.14 10.26
N ILE A 14 -4.99 23.26 10.78
CA ILE A 14 -5.50 22.37 11.84
C ILE A 14 -6.30 21.17 11.30
N LYS A 15 -6.55 21.06 9.98
CA LYS A 15 -7.41 19.99 9.45
C LYS A 15 -6.75 19.20 8.33
N LEU A 16 -5.80 18.35 8.71
CA LEU A 16 -5.25 17.35 7.81
C LEU A 16 -5.66 15.94 8.28
N ASN A 17 -6.86 15.50 7.90
CA ASN A 17 -7.24 14.11 7.99
C ASN A 17 -6.71 13.39 6.76
N ALA A 18 -5.76 12.47 6.97
CA ALA A 18 -5.06 11.77 5.89
C ALA A 18 -5.73 10.44 5.52
N GLN A 19 -7.06 10.41 5.40
CA GLN A 19 -7.74 9.31 4.73
C GLN A 19 -7.59 9.46 3.22
N VAL A 20 -7.29 8.35 2.53
CA VAL A 20 -7.08 8.34 1.08
C VAL A 20 -8.26 7.64 0.42
N GLY A 21 -8.96 8.37 -0.43
CA GLY A 21 -10.04 7.83 -1.25
C GLY A 21 -9.64 7.80 -2.73
N ILE A 22 -9.91 6.69 -3.38
CA ILE A 22 -9.82 6.54 -4.83
C ILE A 22 -11.25 6.41 -5.35
N ASN A 23 -11.67 7.30 -6.25
CA ASN A 23 -13.03 7.43 -6.75
C ASN A 23 -14.09 7.71 -5.67
N THR A 24 -13.70 8.26 -4.53
CA THR A 24 -14.59 8.72 -3.46
C THR A 24 -13.99 9.92 -2.77
N GLN A 25 -14.83 10.91 -2.46
CA GLN A 25 -14.45 12.08 -1.65
C GLN A 25 -14.78 11.87 -0.17
N THR A 26 -15.48 10.79 0.15
CA THR A 26 -15.91 10.45 1.52
C THR A 26 -15.43 9.04 1.88
N PRO A 27 -14.09 8.83 2.05
CA PRO A 27 -13.56 7.51 2.39
C PRO A 27 -14.11 7.01 3.72
N GLU A 28 -14.58 5.76 3.73
CA GLU A 28 -15.11 5.11 4.94
C GLU A 28 -14.02 4.50 5.82
N THR A 29 -12.79 4.37 5.28
CA THR A 29 -11.62 3.82 5.98
C THR A 29 -10.38 4.64 5.64
N THR A 30 -9.26 4.31 6.26
CA THR A 30 -7.96 4.99 6.00
C THR A 30 -7.60 5.00 4.52
N PHE A 31 -7.85 3.89 3.83
CA PHE A 31 -7.66 3.78 2.38
C PHE A 31 -8.89 3.10 1.79
N ASP A 32 -9.65 3.84 1.02
CA ASP A 32 -10.92 3.38 0.44
C ASP A 32 -10.87 3.49 -1.08
N VAL A 33 -10.95 2.35 -1.77
CA VAL A 33 -10.93 2.27 -3.23
C VAL A 33 -12.30 1.85 -3.71
N VAL A 34 -12.97 2.75 -4.44
CA VAL A 34 -14.30 2.50 -5.00
C VAL A 34 -14.16 2.19 -6.49
N GLY A 35 -14.64 1.02 -6.88
CA GLY A 35 -14.63 0.55 -8.26
C GLY A 35 -15.80 1.08 -9.08
N LYS A 36 -15.80 0.72 -10.35
CA LYS A 36 -16.89 0.97 -11.29
C LYS A 36 -17.30 -0.35 -11.96
N PRO A 37 -17.95 -1.27 -11.21
CA PRO A 37 -18.13 -2.65 -11.67
C PRO A 37 -19.00 -2.77 -12.91
N ASN A 38 -19.85 -1.78 -13.21
CA ASN A 38 -20.71 -1.79 -14.38
C ASN A 38 -20.07 -1.12 -15.63
N ASP A 39 -18.89 -0.53 -15.48
CA ASP A 39 -18.17 0.10 -16.59
C ASP A 39 -17.14 -0.87 -17.15
N THR A 40 -17.42 -1.42 -18.33
CA THR A 40 -16.56 -2.43 -18.97
C THR A 40 -15.22 -1.88 -19.45
N SER A 41 -15.06 -0.55 -19.51
CA SER A 41 -13.79 0.10 -19.85
C SER A 41 -12.93 0.43 -18.63
N HIS A 42 -13.46 0.19 -17.42
CA HIS A 42 -12.77 0.42 -16.16
C HIS A 42 -12.36 -0.92 -15.52
N TYR A 43 -11.08 -1.08 -15.24
CA TYR A 43 -10.54 -2.32 -14.65
C TYR A 43 -10.36 -2.14 -13.15
N ASP A 44 -11.30 -2.68 -12.38
CA ASP A 44 -11.30 -2.57 -10.93
C ASP A 44 -10.19 -3.42 -10.31
N GLY A 45 -9.52 -2.89 -9.30
CA GLY A 45 -8.52 -3.64 -8.56
C GLY A 45 -7.45 -2.76 -7.95
N ILE A 46 -6.59 -3.40 -7.19
CA ILE A 46 -5.41 -2.79 -6.60
C ILE A 46 -4.21 -3.64 -7.00
N ILE A 47 -3.20 -3.01 -7.59
CA ILE A 47 -1.94 -3.68 -7.85
C ILE A 47 -0.96 -3.20 -6.78
N PRO A 48 -0.53 -4.08 -5.85
CA PRO A 48 0.52 -3.74 -4.91
C PRO A 48 1.87 -3.66 -5.61
N PRO A 49 2.94 -3.24 -4.91
CA PRO A 49 4.27 -3.23 -5.51
C PRO A 49 4.63 -4.58 -6.12
N ARG A 50 5.06 -4.55 -7.38
CA ARG A 50 5.51 -5.73 -8.13
C ARG A 50 7.00 -5.92 -7.90
N ILE A 51 7.41 -7.15 -7.54
CA ILE A 51 8.80 -7.45 -7.21
C ILE A 51 9.07 -8.92 -7.51
N THR A 52 10.28 -9.25 -7.96
CA THR A 52 10.65 -10.66 -8.14
C THR A 52 11.01 -11.30 -6.79
N GLY A 53 10.89 -12.63 -6.70
CA GLY A 53 11.32 -13.36 -5.51
C GLY A 53 12.81 -13.15 -5.19
N ASP A 54 13.66 -13.05 -6.21
CA ASP A 54 15.09 -12.79 -6.02
C ASP A 54 15.37 -11.37 -5.52
N GLN A 55 14.60 -10.40 -5.98
CA GLN A 55 14.68 -9.03 -5.46
C GLN A 55 14.22 -8.97 -4.00
N LEU A 56 13.16 -9.71 -3.65
CA LEU A 56 12.72 -9.85 -2.26
C LEU A 56 13.80 -10.49 -1.38
N ALA A 57 14.50 -11.49 -1.90
CA ALA A 57 15.58 -12.16 -1.18
C ALA A 57 16.71 -11.22 -0.76
N ASN A 58 16.90 -10.12 -1.50
CA ASN A 58 17.90 -9.09 -1.20
C ASN A 58 17.42 -8.04 -0.18
N LYS A 59 16.20 -8.15 0.31
CA LYS A 59 15.62 -7.25 1.30
C LYS A 59 15.41 -8.00 2.61
N PHE A 60 15.69 -7.31 3.71
CA PHE A 60 15.39 -7.85 5.04
C PHE A 60 14.22 -7.10 5.65
N TYR A 61 13.10 -7.79 5.82
CA TYR A 61 11.89 -7.22 6.42
C TYR A 61 11.95 -7.41 7.94
N THR A 62 11.91 -6.31 8.66
CA THR A 62 11.82 -6.31 10.12
C THR A 62 10.38 -6.48 10.59
N GLN A 63 10.17 -6.75 11.88
CA GLN A 63 8.83 -6.89 12.46
C GLN A 63 7.92 -5.68 12.21
N SER A 64 8.49 -4.48 12.08
CA SER A 64 7.72 -3.27 11.80
C SER A 64 7.02 -3.31 10.43
N LYS A 65 7.41 -4.23 9.56
CA LYS A 65 6.85 -4.39 8.22
C LYS A 65 5.85 -5.54 8.11
N LYS A 66 5.52 -6.16 9.24
CA LYS A 66 4.51 -7.20 9.30
C LYS A 66 3.19 -6.72 8.69
N GLY A 67 2.63 -7.51 7.79
CA GLY A 67 1.42 -7.16 7.05
C GLY A 67 1.68 -6.50 5.70
N ALA A 68 2.93 -6.20 5.34
CA ALA A 68 3.24 -5.67 4.01
C ALA A 68 2.83 -6.67 2.92
N VAL A 69 2.22 -6.17 1.85
CA VAL A 69 1.71 -6.97 0.73
C VAL A 69 2.46 -6.61 -0.54
N VAL A 70 2.88 -7.62 -1.29
CA VAL A 70 3.54 -7.45 -2.59
C VAL A 70 2.96 -8.45 -3.60
N PHE A 71 3.18 -8.18 -4.89
CA PHE A 71 2.93 -9.14 -5.95
C PHE A 71 4.27 -9.64 -6.48
N ALA A 72 4.54 -10.94 -6.31
CA ALA A 72 5.75 -11.56 -6.84
C ALA A 72 5.55 -11.86 -8.32
N THR A 73 6.38 -11.25 -9.18
CA THR A 73 6.32 -11.43 -10.63
C THR A 73 7.12 -12.65 -11.09
N ALA A 74 7.97 -13.19 -10.23
CA ALA A 74 8.73 -14.42 -10.46
C ALA A 74 9.02 -15.09 -9.11
N PRO A 75 9.12 -16.43 -9.05
CA PRO A 75 9.51 -17.10 -7.82
C PRO A 75 10.95 -16.79 -7.44
N ALA A 76 11.29 -17.01 -6.17
CA ALA A 76 12.67 -16.95 -5.73
C ALA A 76 13.45 -18.15 -6.27
N SER A 77 14.67 -17.91 -6.75
CA SER A 77 15.54 -18.98 -7.25
C SER A 77 16.02 -19.91 -6.14
N ASN A 78 16.16 -19.38 -4.94
CA ASN A 78 16.53 -20.14 -3.74
C ASN A 78 15.48 -19.90 -2.65
N LEU A 79 14.70 -20.93 -2.36
CA LEU A 79 13.62 -20.90 -1.36
C LEU A 79 14.22 -21.05 0.04
N SER A 80 14.66 -19.96 0.64
CA SER A 80 15.25 -19.93 1.97
C SER A 80 14.94 -18.63 2.69
N GLY A 81 15.07 -18.60 4.02
CA GLY A 81 14.85 -17.42 4.82
C GLY A 81 13.45 -16.82 4.61
N GLN A 82 13.40 -15.52 4.45
CA GLN A 82 12.12 -14.79 4.32
C GLN A 82 11.39 -15.09 3.00
N VAL A 83 12.08 -15.60 1.98
CA VAL A 83 11.47 -15.94 0.68
C VAL A 83 11.18 -17.42 0.53
N ILE A 84 11.20 -18.19 1.61
CA ILE A 84 11.01 -19.65 1.57
C ILE A 84 9.67 -20.04 0.93
N ASN A 85 8.66 -19.20 1.02
CA ASN A 85 7.33 -19.48 0.48
C ASN A 85 7.08 -18.85 -0.90
N ILE A 86 8.05 -18.11 -1.46
CA ILE A 86 7.90 -17.44 -2.75
C ILE A 86 8.23 -18.41 -3.89
N SER A 87 7.44 -19.46 -4.01
CA SER A 87 7.65 -20.55 -4.97
C SER A 87 6.90 -20.35 -6.29
N GLU A 88 6.00 -19.38 -6.35
CA GLU A 88 5.16 -19.12 -7.52
C GLU A 88 4.92 -17.61 -7.68
N VAL A 89 4.49 -17.21 -8.88
CA VAL A 89 3.96 -15.87 -9.14
C VAL A 89 2.65 -15.69 -8.37
N GLY A 90 2.48 -14.57 -7.69
CA GLY A 90 1.24 -14.29 -6.98
C GLY A 90 1.38 -13.25 -5.88
N MET A 91 0.30 -13.10 -5.12
CA MET A 91 0.22 -12.20 -3.99
C MET A 91 0.83 -12.84 -2.75
N TYR A 92 1.63 -12.05 -2.02
CA TYR A 92 2.23 -12.48 -0.76
C TYR A 92 2.15 -11.38 0.27
N TYR A 93 2.06 -11.77 1.52
CA TYR A 93 2.18 -10.84 2.63
C TYR A 93 3.25 -11.33 3.62
N PHE A 94 3.88 -10.39 4.29
CA PHE A 94 4.86 -10.70 5.33
C PHE A 94 4.15 -10.94 6.66
N ASP A 95 4.33 -12.12 7.25
CA ASP A 95 3.70 -12.48 8.53
C ASP A 95 4.53 -12.09 9.77
N GLY A 96 5.71 -11.51 9.56
CA GLY A 96 6.66 -11.15 10.60
C GLY A 96 7.90 -12.05 10.64
N ASN A 97 7.87 -13.19 9.93
CA ASN A 97 8.97 -14.14 9.80
C ASN A 97 9.29 -14.45 8.33
N VAL A 98 8.27 -14.71 7.56
CA VAL A 98 8.39 -15.08 6.14
C VAL A 98 7.29 -14.45 5.31
#